data_fe3ee526fa656e055d30b2daefe5461e
#
_entry.id   fe3ee526fa656e055d30b2daefe5461e
#
_cell.length_a   1.000
_cell.length_b   1.000
_cell.length_c   1.000
_cell.angle_alpha   90.00
_cell.angle_beta   90.00
_cell.angle_gamma   90.00
#
_symmetry.space_group_name_H-M   'P 1'
#
loop_
_entity.id
_entity.type
_entity.pdbx_description
1 polymer ?
#
loop_
_entity_poly.entity_id
_entity_poly.type
_entity_poly.pdbx_seq_one_letter_code
_entity_poly.pdbx_strand_id
1 'polypeptide(L)'
;TVMAVLQEECAEVIQAVSKINRFGFNSSWEGVTNKEALVTEIGDVLALIKVLIEDTDINITMDDINIAIEKKLEKLKVFLPHET
;
A
#
# COMPACT_ATOMS: atom_id res chain seq x y z
N THR A 1 4.71 0.89 -18.68
CA THR A 1 3.43 1.54 -18.42
C THR A 1 3.19 1.71 -16.92
N VAL A 2 2.33 2.67 -16.56
CA VAL A 2 1.99 2.92 -15.16
C VAL A 2 1.39 1.67 -14.51
N MET A 3 0.53 0.95 -15.22
CA MET A 3 -0.11 -0.25 -14.66
C MET A 3 0.88 -1.36 -14.39
N ALA A 4 1.85 -1.57 -15.27
CA ALA A 4 2.90 -2.58 -15.05
C ALA A 4 3.77 -2.22 -13.84
N VAL A 5 4.14 -0.95 -13.71
CA VAL A 5 4.96 -0.49 -12.58
C VAL A 5 4.16 -0.55 -11.28
N LEU A 6 2.87 -0.17 -11.30
CA LEU A 6 2.00 -0.29 -10.13
C LEU A 6 1.90 -1.74 -9.66
N GLN A 7 1.78 -2.68 -10.59
CA GLN A 7 1.75 -4.10 -10.25
C GLN A 7 3.04 -4.54 -9.55
N GLU A 8 4.19 -4.11 -10.06
CA GLU A 8 5.49 -4.42 -9.45
C GLU A 8 5.60 -3.83 -8.05
N GLU A 9 5.17 -2.60 -7.85
CA GLU A 9 5.25 -1.94 -6.54
C GLU A 9 4.30 -2.59 -5.53
N CYS A 10 3.13 -3.07 -5.97
CA CYS A 10 2.24 -3.84 -5.09
C CYS A 10 2.90 -5.16 -4.66
N ALA A 11 3.64 -5.81 -5.55
CA ALA A 11 4.39 -7.02 -5.22
C ALA A 11 5.47 -6.73 -4.17
N GLU A 12 6.14 -5.58 -4.26
CA GLU A 12 7.14 -5.16 -3.27
C GLU A 12 6.51 -4.94 -1.89
N VAL A 13 5.29 -4.39 -1.83
CA VAL A 13 4.56 -4.26 -0.57
C VAL A 13 4.29 -5.64 0.04
N ILE A 14 3.86 -6.59 -0.78
CA ILE A 14 3.61 -7.96 -0.32
C ILE A 14 4.88 -8.58 0.28
N GLN A 15 6.03 -8.39 -0.37
CA GLN A 15 7.30 -8.89 0.13
C GLN A 15 7.68 -8.23 1.46
N ALA A 16 7.49 -6.92 1.57
CA ALA A 16 7.79 -6.19 2.80
C ALA A 16 6.92 -6.69 3.96
N VAL A 17 5.62 -6.91 3.71
CA VAL A 17 4.69 -7.45 4.71
C VAL A 17 5.12 -8.86 5.13
N SER A 18 5.51 -9.69 4.17
CA SER A 18 5.97 -11.05 4.45
C SER A 18 7.19 -11.05 5.39
N LYS A 19 8.15 -10.16 5.16
CA LYS A 19 9.32 -10.04 6.03
C LYS A 19 8.95 -9.61 7.44
N ILE A 20 7.99 -8.69 7.58
CA ILE A 20 7.50 -8.26 8.89
C ILE A 20 6.84 -9.42 9.62
N ASN A 21 6.00 -10.18 8.92
CA ASN A 21 5.30 -11.33 9.52
C ASN A 21 6.28 -12.42 9.98
N ARG A 22 7.40 -12.58 9.30
CA ARG A 22 8.40 -13.59 9.62
C ARG A 22 9.41 -13.13 10.65
N PHE A 23 9.82 -11.88 10.62
CA PHE A 23 10.97 -11.39 11.39
C PHE A 23 10.66 -10.18 12.27
N GLY A 24 9.48 -9.59 12.16
CA GLY A 24 9.07 -8.41 12.94
C GLY A 24 9.45 -7.09 12.29
N PHE A 25 8.89 -6.02 12.83
CA PHE A 25 9.08 -4.65 12.29
C PHE A 25 10.52 -4.15 12.45
N ASN A 26 11.17 -4.52 13.54
CA ASN A 26 12.47 -3.94 13.91
C ASN A 26 13.67 -4.72 13.39
N SER A 27 13.47 -5.89 12.80
CA SER A 27 14.54 -6.65 12.17
C SER A 27 15.07 -5.85 10.97
N SER A 28 16.38 -5.88 10.76
CA SER A 28 17.00 -5.06 9.71
C SER A 28 17.85 -5.89 8.77
N TRP A 29 17.99 -5.37 7.55
CA TRP A 29 18.88 -5.89 6.54
C TRP A 29 19.63 -4.71 5.96
N GLU A 30 20.96 -4.76 5.98
CA GLU A 30 21.83 -3.71 5.47
C GLU A 30 21.49 -2.32 6.03
N GLY A 31 21.16 -2.26 7.31
CA GLY A 31 20.88 -0.99 8.00
C GLY A 31 19.46 -0.45 7.81
N VAL A 32 18.59 -1.18 7.12
CA VAL A 32 17.20 -0.78 6.90
C VAL A 32 16.28 -1.73 7.65
N THR A 33 15.43 -1.20 8.51
CA THR A 33 14.45 -2.04 9.23
C THR A 33 13.31 -2.45 8.30
N ASN A 34 12.63 -3.54 8.65
CA ASN A 34 11.45 -3.98 7.89
C ASN A 34 10.35 -2.92 7.91
N LYS A 35 10.21 -2.18 9.00
CA LYS A 35 9.28 -1.06 9.11
C LYS A 35 9.62 0.03 8.09
N GLU A 36 10.89 0.43 8.02
CA GLU A 36 11.35 1.46 7.07
C GLU A 36 11.14 1.01 5.62
N ALA A 37 11.42 -0.27 5.34
CA ALA A 37 11.19 -0.83 4.01
C ALA A 37 9.72 -0.78 3.63
N LEU A 38 8.82 -1.13 4.56
CA LEU A 38 7.38 -1.05 4.32
C LEU A 38 6.93 0.37 4.01
N VAL A 39 7.43 1.35 4.77
CA VAL A 39 7.09 2.76 4.53
C VAL A 39 7.49 3.17 3.12
N THR A 40 8.68 2.79 2.68
CA THR A 40 9.16 3.10 1.33
C THR A 40 8.24 2.48 0.27
N GLU A 41 7.90 1.20 0.43
CA GLU A 41 7.08 0.50 -0.56
C GLU A 41 5.65 1.05 -0.61
N ILE A 42 5.07 1.41 0.52
CA ILE A 42 3.76 2.06 0.56
C ILE A 42 3.82 3.41 -0.15
N GLY A 43 4.87 4.19 0.10
CA GLY A 43 5.07 5.48 -0.57
C GLY A 43 5.15 5.33 -2.08
N ASP A 44 5.87 4.30 -2.55
CA ASP A 44 5.99 4.02 -3.98
C ASP A 44 4.64 3.71 -4.62
N VAL A 45 3.81 2.90 -3.95
CA VAL A 45 2.46 2.59 -4.45
C VAL A 45 1.59 3.84 -4.49
N LEU A 46 1.62 4.65 -3.43
CA LEU A 46 0.81 5.87 -3.37
C LEU A 46 1.25 6.89 -4.43
N ALA A 47 2.55 6.97 -4.71
CA ALA A 47 3.06 7.84 -5.78
C ALA A 47 2.50 7.42 -7.14
N LEU A 48 2.45 6.12 -7.42
CA LEU A 48 1.90 5.61 -8.67
C LEU A 48 0.39 5.82 -8.77
N ILE A 49 -0.32 5.74 -7.63
CA ILE A 49 -1.74 6.04 -7.60
C ILE A 49 -1.98 7.51 -7.97
N LYS A 50 -1.14 8.42 -7.50
CA LYS A 50 -1.23 9.83 -7.90
C LYS A 50 -1.06 10.01 -9.40
N VAL A 51 -0.07 9.32 -9.98
CA VAL A 51 0.16 9.36 -11.44
C VAL A 51 -1.05 8.80 -12.18
N LEU A 52 -1.63 7.71 -11.67
CA LEU A 52 -2.81 7.09 -12.28
C LEU A 52 -4.01 8.04 -12.30
N ILE A 53 -4.25 8.76 -11.20
CA ILE A 53 -5.35 9.71 -11.07
C ILE A 53 -5.17 10.88 -12.04
N GLU A 54 -3.93 11.29 -12.29
CA GLU A 54 -3.63 12.39 -13.21
C GLU A 54 -3.91 12.02 -14.67
N ASP A 55 -4.03 10.75 -15.00
CA ASP A 55 -4.31 10.28 -16.36
C ASP A 55 -5.82 10.40 -16.63
N THR A 56 -6.20 11.46 -17.33
CA THR A 56 -7.61 11.74 -17.62
C THR A 56 -8.27 10.73 -18.55
N ASP A 57 -7.48 10.00 -19.33
CA ASP A 57 -8.01 8.94 -20.20
C ASP A 57 -8.53 7.75 -19.40
N ILE A 58 -7.92 7.48 -18.27
CA ILE A 58 -8.36 6.38 -17.37
C ILE A 58 -9.56 6.83 -16.55
N ASN A 59 -9.59 8.10 -16.16
CA ASN A 59 -10.71 8.70 -15.43
C ASN A 59 -11.03 8.04 -14.08
N ILE A 60 -10.00 7.74 -13.32
CA ILE A 60 -10.14 7.35 -11.91
C ILE A 60 -9.91 8.60 -11.08
N THR A 61 -10.83 8.93 -10.19
CA THR A 61 -10.73 10.14 -9.36
C THR A 61 -10.40 9.81 -7.91
N MET A 62 -9.86 10.80 -7.20
CA MET A 62 -9.62 10.64 -5.76
C MET A 62 -10.94 10.44 -5.01
N ASP A 63 -12.03 11.05 -5.46
CA ASP A 63 -13.35 10.85 -4.87
C ASP A 63 -13.78 9.38 -4.94
N ASP A 64 -13.58 8.73 -6.09
CA ASP A 64 -13.87 7.31 -6.26
C ASP A 64 -13.07 6.48 -5.26
N ILE A 65 -11.79 6.79 -5.12
CA ILE A 65 -10.89 6.08 -4.20
C ILE A 65 -11.31 6.31 -2.76
N ASN A 66 -11.66 7.54 -2.39
CA ASN A 66 -12.10 7.86 -1.02
C ASN A 66 -13.38 7.11 -0.65
N ILE A 67 -14.32 6.98 -1.58
CA ILE A 67 -15.53 6.18 -1.36
C ILE A 67 -15.17 4.71 -1.09
N ALA A 68 -14.25 4.16 -1.87
CA ALA A 68 -13.78 2.79 -1.67
C ALA A 68 -13.09 2.62 -0.32
N ILE A 69 -12.28 3.61 0.10
CA ILE A 69 -11.61 3.60 1.41
C ILE A 69 -12.65 3.53 2.52
N GLU A 70 -13.67 4.40 2.47
CA GLU A 70 -14.71 4.45 3.49
C GLU A 70 -15.46 3.11 3.60
N LYS A 71 -15.79 2.51 2.46
CA LYS A 71 -16.44 1.19 2.44
C LYS A 71 -15.57 0.12 3.08
N LYS A 72 -14.26 0.15 2.80
CA LYS A 72 -13.33 -0.83 3.38
C LYS A 72 -13.19 -0.64 4.88
N LEU A 73 -13.10 0.61 5.33
CA LEU A 73 -12.99 0.91 6.75
C LEU A 73 -14.21 0.39 7.53
N GLU A 74 -15.41 0.51 6.96
CA GLU A 74 -16.62 -0.05 7.58
C GLU A 74 -16.53 -1.57 7.69
N LYS A 75 -16.07 -2.25 6.64
CA LYS A 75 -15.88 -3.70 6.68
C LYS A 75 -14.85 -4.12 7.71
N LEU A 76 -13.76 -3.37 7.83
CA LEU A 76 -12.69 -3.68 8.79
C LEU A 76 -13.13 -3.53 10.24
N LYS A 77 -14.10 -2.68 10.54
CA LYS A 77 -14.65 -2.56 11.90
C LYS A 77 -15.24 -3.89 12.39
N VAL A 78 -15.80 -4.68 11.47
CA VAL A 78 -16.36 -5.99 11.81
C VAL A 78 -15.26 -7.03 12.01
N PHE A 79 -14.21 -7.00 11.15
CA PHE A 79 -13.16 -8.00 11.17
C PHE A 79 -12.05 -7.71 12.18
N LEU A 80 -11.79 -6.42 12.47
CA LEU A 80 -10.67 -6.00 13.31
C LEU A 80 -11.10 -5.09 14.45
N PRO A 81 -12.21 -5.40 15.16
CA PRO A 81 -12.72 -4.47 16.19
C PRO A 81 -11.80 -4.34 17.39
N HIS A 82 -10.90 -5.27 17.61
CA HIS A 82 -10.01 -5.31 18.78
C HIS A 82 -8.55 -5.07 18.42
N GLU A 83 -8.24 -4.80 17.18
CA GLU A 83 -6.86 -4.61 16.70
C GLU A 83 -6.39 -3.16 16.77
N THR A 84 -7.27 -2.26 17.09
CA THR A 84 -6.95 -0.83 17.12
C THR A 84 -6.68 -0.31 18.51
#